data_42ca31ddf2b45950a54de1b07eb54491
#
_entry.id   42ca31ddf2b45950a54de1b07eb54491
#
_cell.length_a   1.000
_cell.length_b   1.000
_cell.length_c   1.000
_cell.angle_alpha   90.00
_cell.angle_beta   90.00
_cell.angle_gamma   90.00
#
_symmetry.space_group_name_H-M   'P 1'
#
loop_
_entity.id
_entity.type
_entity.pdbx_description
1 polymer ?
#
loop_
_entity_poly.entity_id
_entity_poly.type
_entity_poly.pdbx_seq_one_letter_code
_entity_poly.pdbx_strand_id
1 'polypeptide(L)'
;RTESGRIARQLATTNSESTGLAAWLYVDLDDRGNARRHYRLAVKESQATGHPLLPPYMLASFGHFAVTVGDPAQGLRLVGEARQALPRSAPLISHVWLDTIEAVALAHYGDHRALSLLDRAEQRLAKTASEEPVWPWLFRFDLPKLAGYRATAEAKLGRWQAAQTSFKIAAKAQRSPKQHAFNQIEYARTLVACR
;
A
#
# COMPACT_ATOMS: atom_id res chain seq x y z
N ARG A 1 -6.32 -23.94 25.12
CA ARG A 1 -7.12 -22.87 24.45
C ARG A 1 -8.47 -23.49 24.13
N THR A 2 -9.55 -22.90 24.61
CA THR A 2 -10.91 -23.43 24.41
C THR A 2 -11.32 -23.31 22.94
N GLU A 3 -12.18 -24.22 22.45
CA GLU A 3 -12.75 -24.22 21.09
C GLU A 3 -13.47 -22.88 20.81
N SER A 4 -14.22 -22.35 21.77
CA SER A 4 -14.85 -21.03 21.71
C SER A 4 -13.85 -19.90 21.40
N GLY A 5 -12.67 -19.92 22.01
CA GLY A 5 -11.64 -18.91 21.73
C GLY A 5 -11.03 -19.04 20.33
N ARG A 6 -10.99 -20.24 19.73
CA ARG A 6 -10.57 -20.45 18.34
C ARG A 6 -11.59 -19.89 17.38
N ILE A 7 -12.87 -20.20 17.57
CA ILE A 7 -13.97 -19.70 16.75
C ILE A 7 -14.03 -18.18 16.78
N ALA A 8 -13.93 -17.58 17.96
CA ALA A 8 -13.94 -16.12 18.12
C ALA A 8 -12.83 -15.44 17.30
N ARG A 9 -11.59 -15.99 17.32
CA ARG A 9 -10.50 -15.45 16.51
C ARG A 9 -10.73 -15.63 15.00
N GLN A 10 -11.28 -16.77 14.56
CA GLN A 10 -11.61 -16.98 13.15
C GLN A 10 -12.67 -15.99 12.68
N LEU A 11 -13.72 -15.77 13.47
CA LEU A 11 -14.73 -14.76 13.18
C LEU A 11 -14.16 -13.35 13.10
N ALA A 12 -13.29 -12.97 14.05
CA ALA A 12 -12.60 -11.68 14.04
C ALA A 12 -11.74 -11.51 12.77
N THR A 13 -11.04 -12.57 12.33
CA THR A 13 -10.26 -12.56 11.10
C THR A 13 -11.15 -12.33 9.88
N THR A 14 -12.19 -13.13 9.72
CA THR A 14 -13.13 -13.00 8.60
C THR A 14 -13.80 -11.62 8.60
N ASN A 15 -14.21 -11.09 9.75
CA ASN A 15 -14.80 -9.77 9.86
C ASN A 15 -13.80 -8.69 9.42
N SER A 16 -12.57 -8.72 9.93
CA SER A 16 -11.54 -7.75 9.55
C SER A 16 -11.25 -7.78 8.04
N GLU A 17 -11.10 -8.97 7.47
CA GLU A 17 -10.86 -9.15 6.02
C GLU A 17 -12.03 -8.65 5.18
N SER A 18 -13.26 -9.03 5.52
CA SER A 18 -14.47 -8.59 4.82
C SER A 18 -14.67 -7.08 4.92
N THR A 19 -14.44 -6.51 6.09
CA THR A 19 -14.54 -5.07 6.33
C THR A 19 -13.45 -4.30 5.58
N GLY A 20 -12.23 -4.84 5.52
CA GLY A 20 -11.14 -4.28 4.72
C GLY A 20 -11.41 -4.33 3.22
N LEU A 21 -12.01 -5.43 2.73
CA LEU A 21 -12.47 -5.55 1.35
C LEU A 21 -13.59 -4.54 1.03
N ALA A 22 -14.56 -4.39 1.93
CA ALA A 22 -15.62 -3.40 1.77
C ALA A 22 -15.03 -1.96 1.70
N ALA A 23 -14.05 -1.65 2.56
CA ALA A 23 -13.36 -0.36 2.51
C ALA A 23 -12.75 -0.10 1.13
N TRP A 24 -12.06 -1.11 0.57
CA TRP A 24 -11.46 -1.01 -0.77
C TRP A 24 -12.50 -0.82 -1.87
N LEU A 25 -13.65 -1.50 -1.80
CA LEU A 25 -14.76 -1.32 -2.75
C LEU A 25 -15.35 0.10 -2.66
N TYR A 26 -15.49 0.67 -1.45
CA TYR A 26 -15.92 2.07 -1.30
C TYR A 26 -14.90 3.07 -1.89
N VAL A 27 -13.59 2.75 -1.87
CA VAL A 27 -12.59 3.55 -2.59
C VAL A 27 -12.87 3.54 -4.09
N ASP A 28 -13.24 2.39 -4.66
CA ASP A 28 -13.57 2.26 -6.08
C ASP A 28 -14.85 3.02 -6.48
N LEU A 29 -15.77 3.19 -5.54
CA LEU A 29 -16.99 3.99 -5.70
C LEU A 29 -16.79 5.48 -5.39
N ASP A 30 -15.55 5.92 -5.11
CA ASP A 30 -15.20 7.27 -4.61
C ASP A 30 -15.98 7.70 -3.35
N ASP A 31 -16.51 6.74 -2.60
CA ASP A 31 -17.15 6.98 -1.30
C ASP A 31 -16.10 6.97 -0.18
N ARG A 32 -15.40 8.10 -0.06
CA ARG A 32 -14.29 8.28 0.90
C ARG A 32 -14.75 8.19 2.36
N GLY A 33 -16.00 8.56 2.63
CA GLY A 33 -16.58 8.53 3.98
C GLY A 33 -16.74 7.09 4.48
N ASN A 34 -17.41 6.25 3.70
CA ASN A 34 -17.59 4.84 4.03
C ASN A 34 -16.27 4.06 3.94
N ALA A 35 -15.39 4.34 2.96
CA ALA A 35 -14.06 3.77 2.91
C ALA A 35 -13.29 3.99 4.22
N ARG A 36 -13.22 5.23 4.71
CA ARG A 36 -12.55 5.58 5.96
C ARG A 36 -13.16 4.88 7.18
N ARG A 37 -14.49 4.82 7.23
CA ARG A 37 -15.21 4.15 8.32
C ARG A 37 -14.87 2.65 8.35
N HIS A 38 -14.90 1.99 7.21
CA HIS A 38 -14.62 0.55 7.11
C HIS A 38 -13.15 0.22 7.37
N TYR A 39 -12.20 1.04 6.90
CA TYR A 39 -10.80 0.85 7.27
C TYR A 39 -10.56 0.95 8.77
N ARG A 40 -11.17 1.94 9.45
CA ARG A 40 -11.07 2.04 10.92
C ARG A 40 -11.61 0.80 11.62
N LEU A 41 -12.74 0.28 11.14
CA LEU A 41 -13.34 -0.93 11.70
C LEU A 41 -12.45 -2.15 11.44
N ALA A 42 -11.95 -2.33 10.21
CA ALA A 42 -11.05 -3.42 9.86
C ALA A 42 -9.77 -3.43 10.72
N VAL A 43 -9.16 -2.25 10.96
CA VAL A 43 -8.01 -2.12 11.88
C VAL A 43 -8.39 -2.54 13.30
N LYS A 44 -9.51 -2.07 13.83
CA LYS A 44 -9.97 -2.44 15.18
C LYS A 44 -10.20 -3.94 15.31
N GLU A 45 -10.89 -4.55 14.34
CA GLU A 45 -11.19 -5.99 14.36
C GLU A 45 -9.94 -6.85 14.18
N SER A 46 -8.97 -6.40 13.36
CA SER A 46 -7.72 -7.11 13.17
C SER A 46 -6.94 -7.34 14.46
N GLN A 47 -7.03 -6.43 15.43
CA GLN A 47 -6.36 -6.54 16.71
C GLN A 47 -6.88 -7.71 17.56
N ALA A 48 -8.13 -8.12 17.38
CA ALA A 48 -8.75 -9.23 18.12
C ALA A 48 -8.44 -10.60 17.52
N THR A 49 -7.82 -10.66 16.32
CA THR A 49 -7.62 -11.90 15.57
C THR A 49 -6.51 -12.79 16.16
N GLY A 50 -5.53 -12.17 16.82
CA GLY A 50 -4.28 -12.82 17.22
C GLY A 50 -3.37 -13.19 16.03
N HIS A 51 -3.72 -12.75 14.81
CA HIS A 51 -2.90 -12.97 13.63
C HIS A 51 -1.79 -11.91 13.55
N PRO A 52 -0.49 -12.31 13.47
CA PRO A 52 0.61 -11.35 13.62
C PRO A 52 0.75 -10.36 12.46
N LEU A 53 0.22 -10.69 11.28
CA LEU A 53 0.40 -9.89 10.07
C LEU A 53 -0.87 -9.10 9.67
N LEU A 54 -2.06 -9.44 10.20
CA LEU A 54 -3.29 -8.79 9.78
C LEU A 54 -3.41 -7.35 10.28
N PRO A 55 -3.11 -7.02 11.55
CA PRO A 55 -3.14 -5.64 12.03
C PRO A 55 -2.20 -4.71 11.25
N PRO A 56 -0.91 -5.02 11.04
CA PRO A 56 -0.03 -4.17 10.23
C PRO A 56 -0.49 -4.07 8.77
N TYR A 57 -1.10 -5.11 8.19
CA TYR A 57 -1.68 -5.03 6.85
C TYR A 57 -2.85 -4.06 6.78
N MET A 58 -3.79 -4.12 7.73
CA MET A 58 -4.96 -3.23 7.75
C MET A 58 -4.55 -1.77 8.02
N LEU A 59 -3.59 -1.53 8.90
CA LEU A 59 -3.01 -0.21 9.13
C LEU A 59 -2.37 0.36 7.86
N ALA A 60 -1.56 -0.44 7.17
CA ALA A 60 -0.90 -0.03 5.93
C ALA A 60 -1.91 0.22 4.79
N SER A 61 -2.95 -0.60 4.68
CA SER A 61 -4.03 -0.41 3.70
C SER A 61 -4.78 0.90 3.95
N PHE A 62 -5.09 1.19 5.22
CA PHE A 62 -5.68 2.47 5.61
C PHE A 62 -4.73 3.65 5.36
N GLY A 63 -3.43 3.47 5.63
CA GLY A 63 -2.40 4.46 5.32
C GLY A 63 -2.30 4.76 3.82
N HIS A 64 -2.30 3.73 2.99
CA HIS A 64 -2.33 3.88 1.53
C HIS A 64 -3.57 4.65 1.06
N PHE A 65 -4.76 4.29 1.56
CA PHE A 65 -5.98 5.04 1.27
C PHE A 65 -5.84 6.51 1.68
N ALA A 66 -5.34 6.80 2.88
CA ALA A 66 -5.19 8.18 3.36
C ALA A 66 -4.31 9.01 2.41
N VAL A 67 -3.16 8.46 1.98
CA VAL A 67 -2.28 9.13 1.00
C VAL A 67 -3.01 9.36 -0.32
N THR A 68 -3.75 8.37 -0.81
CA THR A 68 -4.46 8.44 -2.09
C THR A 68 -5.54 9.54 -2.09
N VAL A 69 -6.22 9.75 -0.97
CA VAL A 69 -7.26 10.79 -0.85
C VAL A 69 -6.74 12.16 -0.42
N GLY A 70 -5.41 12.33 -0.36
CA GLY A 70 -4.77 13.61 -0.10
C GLY A 70 -4.55 13.94 1.39
N ASP A 71 -4.50 12.91 2.25
CA ASP A 71 -4.14 13.03 3.67
C ASP A 71 -2.81 12.30 3.97
N PRO A 72 -1.67 12.81 3.45
CA PRO A 72 -0.37 12.15 3.62
C PRO A 72 0.10 12.14 5.09
N ALA A 73 -0.34 13.10 5.91
CA ALA A 73 -0.02 13.12 7.34
C ALA A 73 -0.61 11.90 8.06
N GLN A 74 -1.89 11.61 7.83
CA GLN A 74 -2.53 10.40 8.34
C GLN A 74 -1.86 9.14 7.76
N GLY A 75 -1.49 9.17 6.47
CA GLY A 75 -0.78 8.08 5.82
C GLY A 75 0.53 7.73 6.51
N LEU A 76 1.39 8.73 6.76
CA LEU A 76 2.67 8.55 7.46
C LEU A 76 2.48 7.99 8.88
N ARG A 77 1.50 8.50 9.63
CA ARG A 77 1.20 8.01 10.98
C ARG A 77 0.80 6.53 10.95
N LEU A 78 -0.14 6.17 10.08
CA LEU A 78 -0.64 4.79 9.97
C LEU A 78 0.44 3.81 9.49
N VAL A 79 1.29 4.21 8.55
CA VAL A 79 2.44 3.39 8.11
C VAL A 79 3.46 3.22 9.24
N GLY A 80 3.69 4.26 10.03
CA GLY A 80 4.53 4.19 11.24
C GLY A 80 3.99 3.19 12.26
N GLU A 81 2.68 3.22 12.55
CA GLU A 81 2.00 2.26 13.41
C GLU A 81 2.09 0.83 12.84
N ALA A 82 1.87 0.66 11.52
CA ALA A 82 2.00 -0.62 10.86
C ALA A 82 3.42 -1.20 10.99
N ARG A 83 4.43 -0.35 10.83
CA ARG A 83 5.84 -0.74 10.96
C ARG A 83 6.19 -1.18 12.38
N GLN A 84 5.66 -0.50 13.40
CA GLN A 84 5.84 -0.88 14.81
C GLN A 84 5.13 -2.19 15.15
N ALA A 85 3.96 -2.45 14.56
CA ALA A 85 3.19 -3.67 14.76
C ALA A 85 3.73 -4.88 13.98
N LEU A 86 4.61 -4.65 12.99
CA LEU A 86 5.14 -5.70 12.14
C LEU A 86 6.12 -6.59 12.90
N PRO A 87 5.91 -7.91 12.96
CA PRO A 87 6.83 -8.81 13.63
C PRO A 87 8.20 -8.88 12.93
N ARG A 88 9.26 -9.18 13.67
CA ARG A 88 10.61 -9.34 13.11
C ARG A 88 10.71 -10.43 12.03
N SER A 89 9.86 -11.44 12.11
CA SER A 89 9.75 -12.55 11.15
C SER A 89 8.83 -12.23 9.96
N ALA A 90 8.40 -10.98 9.81
CA ALA A 90 7.52 -10.63 8.70
C ALA A 90 8.20 -10.83 7.34
N PRO A 91 7.45 -11.24 6.30
CA PRO A 91 7.97 -11.37 4.95
C PRO A 91 8.62 -10.07 4.47
N LEU A 92 9.71 -10.15 3.72
CA LEU A 92 10.42 -8.98 3.22
C LEU A 92 9.52 -8.07 2.38
N ILE A 93 8.57 -8.66 1.67
CA ILE A 93 7.58 -7.93 0.86
C ILE A 93 6.72 -6.95 1.68
N SER A 94 6.47 -7.22 2.97
CA SER A 94 5.76 -6.31 3.86
C SER A 94 6.52 -5.01 4.09
N HIS A 95 7.83 -5.10 4.24
CA HIS A 95 8.70 -3.93 4.36
C HIS A 95 8.77 -3.14 3.04
N VAL A 96 8.83 -3.84 1.90
CA VAL A 96 8.79 -3.21 0.57
C VAL A 96 7.53 -2.38 0.42
N TRP A 97 6.38 -2.93 0.77
CA TRP A 97 5.13 -2.20 0.64
C TRP A 97 5.03 -0.99 1.57
N LEU A 98 5.44 -1.14 2.85
CA LEU A 98 5.48 -0.02 3.80
C LEU A 98 6.42 1.10 3.33
N ASP A 99 7.62 0.76 2.86
CA ASP A 99 8.57 1.73 2.31
C ASP A 99 7.95 2.49 1.12
N THR A 100 7.19 1.79 0.30
CA THR A 100 6.54 2.35 -0.89
C THR A 100 5.43 3.35 -0.54
N ILE A 101 4.56 3.03 0.42
CA ILE A 101 3.49 3.95 0.87
C ILE A 101 4.11 5.18 1.55
N GLU A 102 5.10 4.97 2.42
CA GLU A 102 5.81 6.04 3.11
C GLU A 102 6.48 6.99 2.10
N ALA A 103 7.12 6.44 1.07
CA ALA A 103 7.75 7.23 0.02
C ALA A 103 6.75 8.13 -0.72
N VAL A 104 5.60 7.60 -1.12
CA VAL A 104 4.57 8.40 -1.78
C VAL A 104 4.04 9.49 -0.84
N ALA A 105 3.84 9.18 0.44
CA ALA A 105 3.40 10.15 1.42
C ALA A 105 4.43 11.28 1.63
N LEU A 106 5.73 10.96 1.73
CA LEU A 106 6.81 11.95 1.83
C LEU A 106 6.90 12.81 0.58
N ALA A 107 6.73 12.23 -0.60
CA ALA A 107 6.75 12.96 -1.86
C ALA A 107 5.65 14.03 -1.94
N HIS A 108 4.49 13.84 -1.29
CA HIS A 108 3.45 14.87 -1.16
C HIS A 108 3.92 16.13 -0.42
N TYR A 109 4.96 16.02 0.42
CA TYR A 109 5.58 17.15 1.12
C TYR A 109 6.82 17.68 0.42
N GLY A 110 7.15 17.20 -0.79
CA GLY A 110 8.39 17.56 -1.48
C GLY A 110 9.64 16.93 -0.83
N ASP A 111 9.48 15.94 0.04
CA ASP A 111 10.60 15.34 0.77
C ASP A 111 11.32 14.30 -0.09
N HIS A 112 12.55 14.64 -0.50
CA HIS A 112 13.38 13.79 -1.35
C HIS A 112 13.85 12.47 -0.70
N ARG A 113 13.66 12.28 0.61
CA ARG A 113 13.87 10.98 1.26
C ARG A 113 12.98 9.88 0.68
N ALA A 114 11.88 10.26 0.05
CA ALA A 114 11.03 9.36 -0.71
C ALA A 114 11.82 8.49 -1.72
N LEU A 115 12.80 9.07 -2.41
CA LEU A 115 13.60 8.35 -3.41
C LEU A 115 14.47 7.27 -2.77
N SER A 116 15.12 7.59 -1.66
CA SER A 116 15.93 6.60 -0.92
C SER A 116 15.10 5.44 -0.37
N LEU A 117 13.84 5.71 0.02
CA LEU A 117 12.91 4.65 0.42
C LEU A 117 12.55 3.74 -0.76
N LEU A 118 12.30 4.30 -1.94
CA LEU A 118 11.99 3.54 -3.15
C LEU A 118 13.19 2.72 -3.64
N ASP A 119 14.41 3.26 -3.56
CA ASP A 119 15.63 2.53 -3.89
C ASP A 119 15.83 1.34 -2.93
N ARG A 120 15.57 1.55 -1.63
CA ARG A 120 15.59 0.47 -0.64
C ARG A 120 14.50 -0.58 -0.89
N ALA A 121 13.30 -0.15 -1.26
CA ALA A 121 12.21 -1.06 -1.61
C ALA A 121 12.57 -1.92 -2.82
N GLU A 122 13.18 -1.35 -3.84
CA GLU A 122 13.63 -2.06 -5.04
C GLU A 122 14.73 -3.08 -4.73
N GLN A 123 15.74 -2.69 -3.93
CA GLN A 123 16.79 -3.60 -3.47
C GLN A 123 16.25 -4.77 -2.63
N ARG A 124 15.24 -4.52 -1.79
CA ARG A 124 14.57 -5.56 -1.01
C ARG A 124 13.75 -6.47 -1.92
N LEU A 125 12.99 -5.89 -2.85
CA LEU A 125 12.17 -6.66 -3.78
C LEU A 125 13.03 -7.61 -4.63
N ALA A 126 14.22 -7.19 -5.05
CA ALA A 126 15.17 -8.03 -5.77
C ALA A 126 15.71 -9.22 -4.94
N LYS A 127 15.60 -9.15 -3.61
CA LYS A 127 16.00 -10.21 -2.68
C LYS A 127 14.85 -11.12 -2.25
N THR A 128 13.60 -10.82 -2.62
CA THR A 128 12.47 -11.70 -2.35
C THR A 128 12.62 -12.95 -3.22
N ALA A 129 12.81 -14.11 -2.57
CA ALA A 129 12.82 -15.39 -3.25
C ALA A 129 11.40 -15.78 -3.67
N SER A 130 11.28 -16.57 -4.73
CA SER A 130 9.98 -17.09 -5.19
C SER A 130 9.26 -17.96 -4.15
N GLU A 131 9.96 -18.42 -3.13
CA GLU A 131 9.49 -19.28 -2.04
C GLU A 131 9.21 -18.51 -0.73
N GLU A 132 9.46 -17.20 -0.69
CA GLU A 132 9.17 -16.42 0.51
C GLU A 132 7.66 -16.38 0.78
N PRO A 133 7.24 -16.52 2.06
CA PRO A 133 5.83 -16.39 2.39
C PRO A 133 5.30 -15.06 1.90
N VAL A 134 4.36 -15.12 0.97
CA VAL A 134 3.68 -13.93 0.47
C VAL A 134 2.83 -13.37 1.61
N TRP A 135 2.82 -12.07 1.80
CA TRP A 135 1.86 -11.44 2.69
C TRP A 135 0.45 -11.76 2.17
N PRO A 136 -0.40 -12.50 2.90
CA PRO A 136 -1.56 -13.18 2.33
C PRO A 136 -2.54 -12.29 1.57
N TRP A 137 -2.61 -11.02 1.97
CA TRP A 137 -3.54 -10.03 1.39
C TRP A 137 -2.90 -9.11 0.35
N LEU A 138 -1.57 -9.15 0.20
CA LEU A 138 -0.86 -8.36 -0.79
C LEU A 138 -0.70 -9.17 -2.07
N PHE A 139 -1.70 -9.10 -2.93
CA PHE A 139 -1.64 -9.74 -4.24
C PHE A 139 -0.45 -9.19 -5.04
N ARG A 140 0.43 -10.09 -5.42
CA ARG A 140 1.57 -9.89 -6.29
C ARG A 140 2.12 -8.45 -6.32
N PHE A 141 3.20 -8.24 -5.59
CA PHE A 141 3.97 -7.01 -5.63
C PHE A 141 5.26 -7.27 -6.38
N ASP A 142 5.39 -6.69 -7.57
CA ASP A 142 6.53 -6.88 -8.48
C ASP A 142 7.14 -5.52 -8.91
N LEU A 143 8.25 -5.57 -9.64
CA LEU A 143 8.93 -4.37 -10.11
C LEU A 143 8.02 -3.40 -10.88
N PRO A 144 7.16 -3.85 -11.82
CA PRO A 144 6.22 -2.94 -12.48
C PRO A 144 5.24 -2.25 -11.52
N LYS A 145 4.80 -2.94 -10.48
CA LYS A 145 3.93 -2.33 -9.45
C LYS A 145 4.70 -1.30 -8.64
N LEU A 146 5.93 -1.61 -8.22
CA LEU A 146 6.81 -0.65 -7.54
C LEU A 146 7.10 0.56 -8.44
N ALA A 147 7.35 0.36 -9.74
CA ALA A 147 7.59 1.43 -10.68
C ALA A 147 6.41 2.41 -10.79
N GLY A 148 5.17 1.94 -10.67
CA GLY A 148 3.99 2.81 -10.61
C GLY A 148 3.98 3.74 -9.40
N TYR A 149 4.34 3.23 -8.22
CA TYR A 149 4.48 4.06 -7.01
C TYR A 149 5.67 5.02 -7.12
N ARG A 150 6.81 4.56 -7.68
CA ARG A 150 7.97 5.41 -7.97
C ARG A 150 7.59 6.56 -8.88
N ALA A 151 6.89 6.29 -9.97
CA ALA A 151 6.43 7.30 -10.90
C ALA A 151 5.55 8.36 -10.23
N THR A 152 4.62 7.93 -9.36
CA THR A 152 3.77 8.83 -8.58
C THR A 152 4.60 9.73 -7.66
N ALA A 153 5.56 9.17 -6.94
CA ALA A 153 6.44 9.93 -6.05
C ALA A 153 7.34 10.91 -6.82
N GLU A 154 7.92 10.48 -7.94
CA GLU A 154 8.76 11.31 -8.80
C GLU A 154 7.96 12.49 -9.39
N ALA A 155 6.72 12.24 -9.83
CA ALA A 155 5.83 13.31 -10.31
C ALA A 155 5.52 14.33 -9.21
N LYS A 156 5.23 13.88 -7.97
CA LYS A 156 5.01 14.76 -6.82
C LYS A 156 6.23 15.62 -6.47
N LEU A 157 7.44 15.08 -6.71
CA LEU A 157 8.71 15.79 -6.49
C LEU A 157 9.13 16.67 -7.68
N GLY A 158 8.29 16.82 -8.72
CA GLY A 158 8.61 17.61 -9.92
C GLY A 158 9.65 16.95 -10.85
N ARG A 159 9.95 15.66 -10.64
CA ARG A 159 10.93 14.92 -11.44
C ARG A 159 10.27 14.29 -12.66
N TRP A 160 9.74 15.13 -13.53
CA TRP A 160 8.84 14.73 -14.61
C TRP A 160 9.42 13.69 -15.58
N GLN A 161 10.68 13.84 -16.01
CA GLN A 161 11.34 12.90 -16.93
C GLN A 161 11.53 11.51 -16.29
N ALA A 162 11.93 11.48 -15.00
CA ALA A 162 12.06 10.24 -14.26
C ALA A 162 10.70 9.56 -14.08
N ALA A 163 9.66 10.32 -13.71
CA ALA A 163 8.30 9.82 -13.57
C ALA A 163 7.78 9.19 -14.88
N GLN A 164 8.01 9.83 -16.02
CA GLN A 164 7.64 9.28 -17.33
C GLN A 164 8.33 7.93 -17.60
N THR A 165 9.61 7.82 -17.28
CA THR A 165 10.36 6.56 -17.41
C THR A 165 9.80 5.47 -16.53
N SER A 166 9.50 5.80 -15.28
CA SER A 166 8.92 4.88 -14.30
C SER A 166 7.50 4.44 -14.71
N PHE A 167 6.66 5.34 -15.26
CA PHE A 167 5.34 4.97 -15.81
C PHE A 167 5.44 4.03 -17.00
N LYS A 168 6.43 4.22 -17.89
CA LYS A 168 6.67 3.29 -19.01
C LYS A 168 7.06 1.89 -18.53
N ILE A 169 7.84 1.78 -17.44
CA ILE A 169 8.17 0.49 -16.81
C ILE A 169 6.90 -0.14 -16.23
N ALA A 170 6.13 0.64 -15.49
CA ALA A 170 4.87 0.18 -14.89
C ALA A 170 3.89 -0.35 -15.94
N ALA A 171 3.82 0.28 -17.12
CA ALA A 171 2.91 -0.10 -18.20
C ALA A 171 3.25 -1.45 -18.85
N LYS A 172 4.52 -1.89 -18.84
CA LYS A 172 4.98 -3.09 -19.58
C LYS A 172 4.43 -4.43 -19.08
N ALA A 173 4.00 -4.52 -17.83
CA ALA A 173 3.60 -5.78 -17.21
C ALA A 173 2.24 -5.74 -16.52
N GLN A 174 1.38 -4.82 -16.91
CA GLN A 174 0.09 -4.65 -16.25
C GLN A 174 -0.90 -5.73 -16.63
N ARG A 175 -1.35 -6.46 -15.61
CA ARG A 175 -2.35 -7.53 -15.71
C ARG A 175 -3.74 -7.08 -15.25
N SER A 176 -3.83 -5.97 -14.50
CA SER A 176 -5.08 -5.41 -14.01
C SER A 176 -5.52 -4.22 -14.87
N PRO A 177 -6.67 -4.26 -15.56
CA PRO A 177 -7.18 -3.13 -16.33
C PRO A 177 -7.32 -1.84 -15.50
N LYS A 178 -7.73 -1.97 -14.23
CA LYS A 178 -7.85 -0.86 -13.29
C LYS A 178 -6.50 -0.18 -13.04
N GLN A 179 -5.45 -0.97 -12.73
CA GLN A 179 -4.12 -0.42 -12.50
C GLN A 179 -3.55 0.21 -13.77
N HIS A 180 -3.84 -0.37 -14.92
CA HIS A 180 -3.47 0.20 -16.21
C HIS A 180 -4.12 1.57 -16.42
N ALA A 181 -5.43 1.68 -16.27
CA ALA A 181 -6.15 2.93 -16.40
C ALA A 181 -5.62 4.00 -15.43
N PHE A 182 -5.40 3.64 -14.16
CA PHE A 182 -4.84 4.55 -13.16
C PHE A 182 -3.47 5.09 -13.60
N ASN A 183 -2.55 4.22 -14.01
CA ASN A 183 -1.22 4.64 -14.43
C ASN A 183 -1.25 5.49 -15.71
N GLN A 184 -2.16 5.22 -16.64
CA GLN A 184 -2.33 6.05 -17.85
C GLN A 184 -2.83 7.46 -17.50
N ILE A 185 -3.76 7.59 -16.57
CA ILE A 185 -4.25 8.89 -16.10
C ILE A 185 -3.13 9.67 -15.43
N GLU A 186 -2.38 9.07 -14.52
CA GLU A 186 -1.29 9.73 -13.82
C GLU A 186 -0.13 10.08 -14.77
N TYR A 187 0.14 9.23 -15.76
CA TYR A 187 1.11 9.54 -16.81
C TYR A 187 0.67 10.74 -17.66
N ALA A 188 -0.59 10.78 -18.08
CA ALA A 188 -1.13 11.92 -18.82
C ALA A 188 -1.05 13.22 -18.02
N ARG A 189 -1.40 13.20 -16.72
CA ARG A 189 -1.24 14.34 -15.81
C ARG A 189 0.22 14.80 -15.72
N THR A 190 1.16 13.86 -15.66
CA THR A 190 2.60 14.16 -15.63
C THR A 190 3.06 14.85 -16.91
N LEU A 191 2.56 14.41 -18.09
CA LEU A 191 2.87 15.03 -19.37
C LEU A 191 2.35 16.48 -19.46
N VAL A 192 1.18 16.73 -18.92
CA VAL A 192 0.60 18.09 -18.89
C VAL A 192 1.39 19.00 -17.96
N ALA A 193 1.79 18.52 -16.80
CA ALA A 193 2.56 19.29 -15.82
C ALA A 193 4.01 19.57 -16.24
N CYS A 194 4.54 18.85 -17.23
CA CYS A 194 5.90 19.03 -17.76
C CYS A 194 6.01 20.14 -18.80
N ARG A 195 4.87 20.74 -19.24
CA ARG A 195 4.82 21.85 -20.21
C ARG A 195 4.91 23.21 -19.51
#